data_9909649bf988e0095344d2bc6bbea20c
#
_entry.id   9909649bf988e0095344d2bc6bbea20c
#
_cell.length_a   1.000
_cell.length_b   1.000
_cell.length_c   1.000
_cell.angle_alpha   90.00
_cell.angle_beta   90.00
_cell.angle_gamma   90.00
#
_symmetry.space_group_name_H-M   'P 1'
#
loop_
_entity.id
_entity.type
_entity.pdbx_description
1 polymer ?
#
loop_
_entity_poly.entity_id
_entity_poly.type
_entity_poly.pdbx_seq_one_letter_code
_entity_poly.pdbx_strand_id
1 'polypeptide(L)'
;MRILVTGGAGFIGSNFIRHLLATDPACHIVNLDKLTYAGNLENLADVEGDRRYQFIKGSICSAAQVDELLNEGFDALVNFAAESHVDRSIQDARAFVETNVLGTQTLLEACRRYRVSRMMQVSTDEVYGSLGPSGRFTEESPLHPNSPYAASKAAGDLMVSAYCRTYGLPVTITRSSNNYGPHQFPEKAIPLFITNALVGEPLPMYGDGLYVRDWLHVQDHCEALALVLRSGVSGGNLQYRRQL
;
A
#
# COMPACT_ATOMS: atom_id res chain seq x y z
N MET A 1 0.69 20.91 1.51
CA MET A 1 0.95 19.73 2.37
C MET A 1 2.18 18.99 1.86
N ARG A 2 3.17 18.73 2.72
CA ARG A 2 4.37 17.95 2.38
C ARG A 2 4.16 16.50 2.82
N ILE A 3 4.22 15.56 1.86
CA ILE A 3 3.84 14.17 2.05
C ILE A 3 5.02 13.26 1.77
N LEU A 4 5.36 12.38 2.69
CA LEU A 4 6.24 11.25 2.43
C LEU A 4 5.40 10.07 1.94
N VAL A 5 5.62 9.63 0.71
CA VAL A 5 5.02 8.42 0.13
C VAL A 5 6.10 7.35 0.09
N THR A 6 5.85 6.19 0.71
CA THR A 6 6.77 5.05 0.64
C THR A 6 6.22 3.98 -0.30
N GLY A 7 7.07 3.34 -1.08
CA GLY A 7 6.63 2.38 -2.12
C GLY A 7 5.95 3.05 -3.32
N GLY A 8 6.27 4.34 -3.56
CA GLY A 8 5.63 5.13 -4.61
C GLY A 8 6.04 4.79 -6.04
N ALA A 9 7.12 4.03 -6.26
CA ALA A 9 7.49 3.52 -7.58
C ALA A 9 6.74 2.21 -7.95
N GLY A 10 5.96 1.66 -7.03
CA GLY A 10 5.08 0.51 -7.27
C GLY A 10 3.77 0.89 -7.96
N PHE A 11 2.92 -0.12 -8.23
CA PHE A 11 1.65 0.02 -8.95
C PHE A 11 0.71 1.07 -8.34
N ILE A 12 0.23 0.83 -7.10
CA ILE A 12 -0.76 1.72 -6.47
C ILE A 12 -0.12 3.06 -6.10
N GLY A 13 1.10 3.02 -5.54
CA GLY A 13 1.82 4.21 -5.10
C GLY A 13 2.08 5.22 -6.23
N SER A 14 2.45 4.74 -7.43
CA SER A 14 2.68 5.62 -8.59
C SER A 14 1.40 6.29 -9.09
N ASN A 15 0.29 5.55 -9.14
CA ASN A 15 -1.01 6.11 -9.48
C ASN A 15 -1.48 7.13 -8.44
N PHE A 16 -1.23 6.87 -7.15
CA PHE A 16 -1.58 7.79 -6.06
C PHE A 16 -0.77 9.10 -6.13
N ILE A 17 0.54 9.03 -6.40
CA ILE A 17 1.40 10.22 -6.61
C ILE A 17 0.86 11.07 -7.76
N ARG A 18 0.58 10.45 -8.93
CA ARG A 18 -0.02 11.17 -10.06
C ARG A 18 -1.35 11.83 -9.71
N HIS A 19 -2.22 11.08 -9.04
CA HIS A 19 -3.52 11.60 -8.63
C HIS A 19 -3.38 12.83 -7.74
N LEU A 20 -2.50 12.80 -6.74
CA LEU A 20 -2.28 13.95 -5.86
C LEU A 20 -1.69 15.14 -6.60
N LEU A 21 -0.66 14.93 -7.45
CA LEU A 21 -0.06 16.02 -8.23
C LEU A 21 -1.04 16.67 -9.20
N ALA A 22 -1.99 15.89 -9.74
CA ALA A 22 -3.04 16.38 -10.64
C ALA A 22 -4.17 17.12 -9.91
N THR A 23 -4.51 16.71 -8.69
CA THR A 23 -5.72 17.20 -7.99
C THR A 23 -5.43 18.17 -6.84
N ASP A 24 -4.19 18.26 -6.37
CA ASP A 24 -3.78 19.16 -5.28
C ASP A 24 -2.52 19.95 -5.67
N PRO A 25 -2.68 21.19 -6.18
CA PRO A 25 -1.54 22.00 -6.60
C PRO A 25 -0.62 22.44 -5.45
N ALA A 26 -1.08 22.34 -4.20
CA ALA A 26 -0.31 22.72 -3.01
C ALA A 26 0.42 21.53 -2.36
N CYS A 27 0.30 20.32 -2.91
CA CYS A 27 1.02 19.17 -2.37
C CYS A 27 2.49 19.15 -2.86
N HIS A 28 3.39 18.70 -1.99
CA HIS A 28 4.76 18.37 -2.30
C HIS A 28 5.01 16.92 -1.85
N ILE A 29 5.54 16.10 -2.73
CA ILE A 29 5.68 14.67 -2.51
C ILE A 29 7.15 14.27 -2.54
N VAL A 30 7.60 13.63 -1.48
CA VAL A 30 8.86 12.87 -1.45
C VAL A 30 8.52 11.40 -1.50
N ASN A 31 9.05 10.69 -2.49
CA ASN A 31 8.83 9.27 -2.71
C ASN A 31 10.05 8.47 -2.25
N LEU A 32 9.94 7.72 -1.17
CA LEU A 32 10.95 6.77 -0.71
C LEU A 32 10.63 5.37 -1.24
N ASP A 33 11.47 4.84 -2.13
CA ASP A 33 11.31 3.49 -2.66
C ASP A 33 12.65 2.74 -2.75
N LYS A 34 12.62 1.47 -2.39
CA LYS A 34 13.82 0.61 -2.43
C LYS A 34 14.13 0.12 -3.83
N LEU A 35 13.17 0.22 -4.76
CA LEU A 35 13.22 -0.33 -6.12
C LEU A 35 13.51 -1.85 -6.10
N THR A 36 12.64 -2.59 -5.41
CA THR A 36 12.61 -4.05 -5.50
C THR A 36 12.00 -4.47 -6.84
N TYR A 37 11.68 -5.74 -7.02
CA TYR A 37 11.20 -6.28 -8.29
C TYR A 37 9.95 -5.58 -8.88
N ALA A 38 9.10 -5.03 -8.04
CA ALA A 38 7.85 -4.35 -8.46
C ALA A 38 7.96 -2.82 -8.48
N GLY A 39 9.07 -2.25 -7.98
CA GLY A 39 9.34 -0.81 -8.03
C GLY A 39 10.03 -0.43 -9.33
N ASN A 40 9.37 0.40 -10.16
CA ASN A 40 9.89 0.85 -11.44
C ASN A 40 9.72 2.37 -11.59
N LEU A 41 10.81 3.10 -11.81
CA LEU A 41 10.78 4.57 -11.99
C LEU A 41 10.04 4.99 -13.27
N GLU A 42 10.02 4.14 -14.31
CA GLU A 42 9.23 4.38 -15.51
C GLU A 42 7.73 4.60 -15.20
N ASN A 43 7.27 4.03 -14.08
CA ASN A 43 5.91 4.29 -13.60
C ASN A 43 5.67 5.76 -13.25
N LEU A 44 6.67 6.60 -13.14
CA LEU A 44 6.60 8.02 -12.74
C LEU A 44 7.35 8.93 -13.70
N ALA A 45 7.73 8.44 -14.89
CA ALA A 45 8.49 9.21 -15.88
C ALA A 45 7.78 10.51 -16.29
N ASP A 46 6.45 10.51 -16.33
CA ASP A 46 5.63 11.67 -16.68
C ASP A 46 5.59 12.78 -15.61
N VAL A 47 5.95 12.46 -14.37
CA VAL A 47 5.98 13.41 -13.25
C VAL A 47 7.39 13.66 -12.70
N GLU A 48 8.42 13.05 -13.26
CA GLU A 48 9.81 13.20 -12.80
C GLU A 48 10.27 14.65 -12.83
N GLY A 49 9.82 15.45 -13.82
CA GLY A 49 10.15 16.87 -13.95
C GLY A 49 9.28 17.83 -13.11
N ASP A 50 8.28 17.34 -12.38
CA ASP A 50 7.44 18.19 -11.54
C ASP A 50 8.22 18.66 -10.30
N ARG A 51 8.34 19.98 -10.11
CA ARG A 51 9.07 20.58 -8.97
C ARG A 51 8.49 20.22 -7.60
N ARG A 52 7.28 19.67 -7.55
CA ARG A 52 6.61 19.22 -6.35
C ARG A 52 6.89 17.75 -6.03
N TYR A 53 7.60 17.04 -6.92
CA TYR A 53 7.94 15.63 -6.77
C TYR A 53 9.46 15.46 -6.59
N GLN A 54 9.82 14.60 -5.64
CA GLN A 54 11.21 14.19 -5.42
C GLN A 54 11.27 12.69 -5.18
N PHE A 55 12.17 12.00 -5.86
CA PHE A 55 12.45 10.58 -5.61
C PHE A 55 13.70 10.41 -4.74
N ILE A 56 13.62 9.50 -3.78
CA ILE A 56 14.73 9.07 -2.93
C ILE A 56 14.79 7.54 -2.92
N LYS A 57 15.93 6.98 -3.33
CA LYS A 57 16.15 5.53 -3.25
C LYS A 57 16.48 5.15 -1.81
N GLY A 58 15.66 4.27 -1.21
CA GLY A 58 15.89 3.85 0.17
C GLY A 58 14.84 2.87 0.69
N SER A 59 15.03 2.43 1.91
CA SER A 59 14.23 1.39 2.54
C SER A 59 13.53 1.89 3.80
N ILE A 60 12.26 1.55 3.97
CA ILE A 60 11.53 1.79 5.21
C ILE A 60 12.10 1.02 6.41
N CYS A 61 12.92 -0.02 6.18
CA CYS A 61 13.62 -0.76 7.23
C CYS A 61 14.89 -0.05 7.71
N SER A 62 15.36 1.00 7.02
CA SER A 62 16.50 1.79 7.44
C SER A 62 16.08 2.92 8.37
N ALA A 63 16.18 2.69 9.69
CA ALA A 63 15.79 3.70 10.68
C ALA A 63 16.54 5.02 10.47
N ALA A 64 17.84 4.97 10.14
CA ALA A 64 18.65 6.16 9.90
C ALA A 64 18.13 6.99 8.72
N GLN A 65 17.79 6.33 7.60
CA GLN A 65 17.24 7.01 6.42
C GLN A 65 15.85 7.62 6.68
N VAL A 66 14.98 6.85 7.37
CA VAL A 66 13.64 7.32 7.72
C VAL A 66 13.71 8.50 8.70
N ASP A 67 14.61 8.44 9.69
CA ASP A 67 14.84 9.54 10.63
C ASP A 67 15.37 10.79 9.94
N GLU A 68 16.35 10.65 9.03
CA GLU A 68 16.89 11.77 8.25
C GLU A 68 15.79 12.46 7.45
N LEU A 69 14.96 11.69 6.74
CA LEU A 69 13.87 12.23 5.96
C LEU A 69 12.82 12.94 6.83
N LEU A 70 12.30 12.27 7.85
CA LEU A 70 11.22 12.85 8.67
C LEU A 70 11.67 14.06 9.49
N ASN A 71 12.98 14.17 9.78
CA ASN A 71 13.55 15.36 10.41
C ASN A 71 13.44 16.62 9.53
N GLU A 72 13.25 16.48 8.20
CA GLU A 72 13.00 17.61 7.31
C GLU A 72 11.61 18.25 7.46
N GLY A 73 10.71 17.59 8.21
CA GLY A 73 9.34 18.02 8.47
C GLY A 73 8.36 17.60 7.36
N PHE A 74 7.43 16.71 7.73
CA PHE A 74 6.34 16.24 6.87
C PHE A 74 5.01 16.38 7.59
N ASP A 75 3.99 16.79 6.83
CA ASP A 75 2.62 16.87 7.34
C ASP A 75 1.96 15.49 7.39
N ALA A 76 2.30 14.62 6.42
CA ALA A 76 1.71 13.31 6.31
C ALA A 76 2.72 12.26 5.79
N LEU A 77 2.46 10.99 6.14
CA LEU A 77 3.13 9.81 5.62
C LEU A 77 2.10 8.83 5.07
N VAL A 78 2.29 8.34 3.84
CA VAL A 78 1.44 7.30 3.23
C VAL A 78 2.31 6.10 2.88
N ASN A 79 2.05 4.97 3.55
CA ASN A 79 2.84 3.76 3.38
C ASN A 79 2.21 2.77 2.39
N PHE A 80 2.77 2.73 1.17
CA PHE A 80 2.52 1.66 0.18
C PHE A 80 3.64 0.62 0.16
N ALA A 81 4.80 0.90 0.76
CA ALA A 81 5.94 -0.02 0.73
C ALA A 81 5.58 -1.35 1.42
N ALA A 82 5.64 -2.42 0.65
CA ALA A 82 5.35 -3.77 1.11
C ALA A 82 5.95 -4.82 0.17
N GLU A 83 6.31 -5.97 0.70
CA GLU A 83 6.37 -7.19 -0.08
C GLU A 83 4.95 -7.72 -0.27
N SER A 84 4.54 -8.06 -1.53
CA SER A 84 3.14 -8.30 -1.87
C SER A 84 2.85 -9.54 -2.72
N HIS A 85 3.85 -10.37 -3.04
CA HIS A 85 3.66 -11.55 -3.86
C HIS A 85 3.38 -12.78 -2.99
N VAL A 86 2.13 -13.27 -3.02
CA VAL A 86 1.69 -14.38 -2.16
C VAL A 86 2.56 -15.62 -2.32
N ASP A 87 2.82 -16.09 -3.55
CA ASP A 87 3.61 -17.31 -3.80
C ASP A 87 5.05 -17.18 -3.30
N ARG A 88 5.67 -16.02 -3.45
CA ARG A 88 6.99 -15.75 -2.87
C ARG A 88 6.96 -15.80 -1.34
N SER A 89 5.87 -15.34 -0.71
CA SER A 89 5.72 -15.41 0.74
C SER A 89 5.64 -16.85 1.27
N ILE A 90 5.13 -17.77 0.45
CA ILE A 90 5.06 -19.20 0.77
C ILE A 90 6.45 -19.83 0.68
N GLN A 91 7.29 -19.39 -0.26
CA GLN A 91 8.65 -19.87 -0.43
C GLN A 91 9.60 -19.34 0.64
N ASP A 92 9.56 -18.03 0.91
CA ASP A 92 10.33 -17.34 1.96
C ASP A 92 9.56 -16.16 2.52
N ALA A 93 9.12 -16.29 3.76
CA ALA A 93 8.37 -15.24 4.46
C ALA A 93 9.26 -14.15 5.08
N ARG A 94 10.60 -14.32 5.14
CA ARG A 94 11.50 -13.41 5.86
C ARG A 94 11.38 -11.97 5.36
N ALA A 95 11.49 -11.75 4.04
CA ALA A 95 11.41 -10.41 3.46
C ALA A 95 10.07 -9.72 3.76
N PHE A 96 8.98 -10.51 3.87
CA PHE A 96 7.65 -10.00 4.23
C PHE A 96 7.58 -9.54 5.68
N VAL A 97 8.20 -10.28 6.61
CA VAL A 97 8.29 -9.87 8.02
C VAL A 97 9.16 -8.61 8.14
N GLU A 98 10.32 -8.60 7.50
CA GLU A 98 11.23 -7.44 7.52
C GLU A 98 10.54 -6.18 6.98
N THR A 99 9.90 -6.25 5.82
CA THR A 99 9.29 -5.07 5.19
C THR A 99 7.95 -4.71 5.83
N ASN A 100 7.03 -5.67 5.91
CA ASN A 100 5.64 -5.38 6.27
C ASN A 100 5.43 -5.20 7.78
N VAL A 101 6.33 -5.75 8.62
CA VAL A 101 6.24 -5.64 10.08
C VAL A 101 7.31 -4.68 10.61
N LEU A 102 8.60 -4.99 10.45
CA LEU A 102 9.68 -4.17 11.00
C LEU A 102 9.77 -2.82 10.28
N GLY A 103 9.61 -2.78 8.95
CA GLY A 103 9.56 -1.53 8.19
C GLY A 103 8.38 -0.64 8.62
N THR A 104 7.19 -1.22 8.83
CA THR A 104 6.04 -0.48 9.36
C THR A 104 6.33 0.06 10.77
N GLN A 105 6.93 -0.75 11.65
CA GLN A 105 7.32 -0.32 13.00
C GLN A 105 8.33 0.83 12.95
N THR A 106 9.31 0.78 12.05
CA THR A 106 10.28 1.87 11.85
C THR A 106 9.60 3.18 11.49
N LEU A 107 8.63 3.15 10.55
CA LEU A 107 7.85 4.33 10.18
C LEU A 107 7.01 4.86 11.34
N LEU A 108 6.38 3.99 12.12
CA LEU A 108 5.58 4.37 13.29
C LEU A 108 6.42 5.07 14.36
N GLU A 109 7.62 4.55 14.69
CA GLU A 109 8.53 5.18 15.63
C GLU A 109 9.00 6.56 15.15
N ALA A 110 9.34 6.68 13.88
CA ALA A 110 9.76 7.94 13.31
C ALA A 110 8.60 8.95 13.26
N CYS A 111 7.39 8.54 12.85
CA CYS A 111 6.19 9.40 12.90
C CYS A 111 5.92 9.93 14.32
N ARG A 112 6.09 9.08 15.33
CA ARG A 112 5.95 9.46 16.74
C ARG A 112 7.01 10.46 17.16
N ARG A 113 8.27 10.22 16.81
CA ARG A 113 9.43 11.07 17.14
C ARG A 113 9.33 12.45 16.52
N TYR A 114 8.99 12.52 15.23
CA TYR A 114 8.93 13.76 14.45
C TYR A 114 7.53 14.39 14.39
N ARG A 115 6.56 13.82 15.16
CA ARG A 115 5.20 14.36 15.31
C ARG A 115 4.48 14.56 13.96
N VAL A 116 4.60 13.59 13.06
CA VAL A 116 3.87 13.60 11.79
C VAL A 116 2.37 13.66 12.07
N SER A 117 1.69 14.64 11.49
CA SER A 117 0.28 14.93 11.81
C SER A 117 -0.70 13.89 11.31
N ARG A 118 -0.33 13.10 10.31
CA ARG A 118 -1.14 12.01 9.74
C ARG A 118 -0.26 10.91 9.18
N MET A 119 -0.58 9.67 9.50
CA MET A 119 -0.03 8.51 8.83
C MET A 119 -1.16 7.66 8.25
N MET A 120 -1.00 7.18 7.03
CA MET A 120 -1.92 6.25 6.40
C MET A 120 -1.19 4.96 6.05
N GLN A 121 -1.65 3.84 6.59
CA GLN A 121 -1.17 2.50 6.29
C GLN A 121 -2.09 1.90 5.23
N VAL A 122 -1.56 1.68 4.03
CA VAL A 122 -2.30 0.98 2.97
C VAL A 122 -2.13 -0.53 3.14
N SER A 123 -3.23 -1.19 3.47
CA SER A 123 -3.31 -2.61 3.73
C SER A 123 -4.21 -3.32 2.69
N THR A 124 -4.67 -4.51 2.99
CA THR A 124 -5.41 -5.41 2.09
C THR A 124 -6.56 -6.08 2.83
N ASP A 125 -7.60 -6.46 2.12
CA ASP A 125 -8.70 -7.29 2.62
C ASP A 125 -8.27 -8.74 2.88
N GLU A 126 -7.13 -9.18 2.32
CA GLU A 126 -6.58 -10.52 2.58
C GLU A 126 -6.26 -10.77 4.06
N VAL A 127 -6.13 -9.72 4.87
CA VAL A 127 -5.95 -9.83 6.33
C VAL A 127 -7.15 -10.47 7.03
N TYR A 128 -8.34 -10.42 6.40
CA TYR A 128 -9.55 -11.04 6.93
C TYR A 128 -9.67 -12.54 6.62
N GLY A 129 -8.88 -13.06 5.67
CA GLY A 129 -8.91 -14.45 5.24
C GLY A 129 -9.95 -14.73 4.18
N SER A 130 -10.63 -15.87 4.28
CA SER A 130 -11.62 -16.33 3.29
C SER A 130 -13.04 -16.21 3.83
N LEU A 131 -13.94 -15.72 2.97
CA LEU A 131 -15.39 -15.80 3.20
C LEU A 131 -15.89 -17.23 2.86
N GLY A 132 -16.95 -17.65 3.55
CA GLY A 132 -17.77 -18.78 3.12
C GLY A 132 -18.56 -18.45 1.83
N PRO A 133 -19.57 -19.27 1.49
CA PRO A 133 -20.35 -19.10 0.25
C PRO A 133 -21.20 -17.83 0.24
N SER A 134 -21.33 -17.14 1.36
CA SER A 134 -22.10 -15.90 1.50
C SER A 134 -21.49 -15.02 2.58
N GLY A 135 -21.89 -13.74 2.59
CA GLY A 135 -21.44 -12.74 3.57
C GLY A 135 -20.52 -11.69 2.96
N ARG A 136 -19.99 -10.85 3.84
CA ARG A 136 -19.02 -9.79 3.50
C ARG A 136 -18.15 -9.48 4.71
N PHE A 137 -16.92 -9.06 4.47
CA PHE A 137 -16.09 -8.46 5.51
C PHE A 137 -16.53 -7.01 5.80
N THR A 138 -16.33 -6.59 7.02
CA THR A 138 -16.47 -5.21 7.48
C THR A 138 -15.19 -4.80 8.21
N GLU A 139 -15.07 -3.53 8.56
CA GLU A 139 -13.92 -3.02 9.32
C GLU A 139 -13.79 -3.66 10.71
N GLU A 140 -14.90 -4.22 11.24
CA GLU A 140 -14.95 -4.93 12.53
C GLU A 140 -14.68 -6.42 12.41
N SER A 141 -14.57 -6.95 11.18
CA SER A 141 -14.29 -8.36 10.97
C SER A 141 -12.94 -8.75 11.59
N PRO A 142 -12.86 -9.91 12.27
CA PRO A 142 -11.60 -10.37 12.85
C PRO A 142 -10.56 -10.67 11.78
N LEU A 143 -9.28 -10.50 12.13
CA LEU A 143 -8.17 -10.83 11.23
C LEU A 143 -7.90 -12.33 11.28
N HIS A 144 -8.04 -13.01 10.13
CA HIS A 144 -7.81 -14.45 9.94
C HIS A 144 -7.00 -14.73 8.66
N PRO A 145 -5.76 -14.21 8.56
CA PRO A 145 -4.95 -14.32 7.34
C PRO A 145 -4.62 -15.78 7.00
N ASN A 146 -4.68 -16.11 5.70
CA ASN A 146 -4.49 -17.48 5.18
C ASN A 146 -3.13 -17.68 4.46
N SER A 147 -2.29 -16.65 4.38
CA SER A 147 -0.97 -16.73 3.76
C SER A 147 0.07 -15.98 4.58
N PRO A 148 1.38 -16.30 4.44
CA PRO A 148 2.43 -15.53 5.12
C PRO A 148 2.42 -14.04 4.74
N TYR A 149 2.10 -13.69 3.48
CA TYR A 149 1.88 -12.31 3.06
C TYR A 149 0.76 -11.66 3.87
N ALA A 150 -0.44 -12.25 3.86
CA ALA A 150 -1.59 -11.69 4.58
C ALA A 150 -1.33 -11.61 6.10
N ALA A 151 -0.63 -12.60 6.68
CA ALA A 151 -0.23 -12.59 8.07
C ALA A 151 0.75 -11.44 8.39
N SER A 152 1.72 -11.17 7.51
CA SER A 152 2.65 -10.05 7.68
C SER A 152 1.96 -8.70 7.59
N LYS A 153 0.98 -8.54 6.67
CA LYS A 153 0.16 -7.32 6.58
C LYS A 153 -0.72 -7.13 7.81
N ALA A 154 -1.37 -8.21 8.28
CA ALA A 154 -2.16 -8.19 9.51
C ALA A 154 -1.31 -7.82 10.74
N ALA A 155 -0.09 -8.34 10.83
CA ALA A 155 0.85 -7.97 11.90
C ALA A 155 1.22 -6.48 11.84
N GLY A 156 1.46 -5.93 10.65
CA GLY A 156 1.65 -4.49 10.43
C GLY A 156 0.44 -3.67 10.90
N ASP A 157 -0.78 -4.09 10.54
CA ASP A 157 -2.03 -3.44 10.97
C ASP A 157 -2.20 -3.47 12.50
N LEU A 158 -1.83 -4.59 13.14
CA LEU A 158 -1.86 -4.70 14.61
C LEU A 158 -0.84 -3.77 15.27
N MET A 159 0.37 -3.61 14.70
CA MET A 159 1.36 -2.64 15.16
C MET A 159 0.80 -1.21 15.07
N VAL A 160 0.21 -0.84 13.93
CA VAL A 160 -0.45 0.46 13.75
C VAL A 160 -1.51 0.70 14.82
N SER A 161 -2.39 -0.27 15.03
CA SER A 161 -3.46 -0.18 16.04
C SER A 161 -2.91 -0.03 17.46
N ALA A 162 -1.83 -0.75 17.79
CA ALA A 162 -1.15 -0.65 19.09
C ALA A 162 -0.55 0.74 19.30
N TYR A 163 0.14 1.30 18.30
CA TYR A 163 0.74 2.64 18.37
C TYR A 163 -0.32 3.73 18.52
N CYS A 164 -1.44 3.61 17.79
CA CYS A 164 -2.55 4.52 17.94
C CYS A 164 -3.11 4.52 19.39
N ARG A 165 -3.35 3.33 19.95
CA ARG A 165 -3.92 3.18 21.31
C ARG A 165 -2.96 3.58 22.40
N THR A 166 -1.67 3.20 22.28
CA THR A 166 -0.66 3.41 23.32
C THR A 166 -0.10 4.82 23.32
N TYR A 167 0.14 5.39 22.14
CA TYR A 167 0.84 6.67 22.01
C TYR A 167 -0.04 7.79 21.45
N GLY A 168 -1.30 7.51 21.07
CA GLY A 168 -2.18 8.48 20.41
C GLY A 168 -1.71 8.88 19.02
N LEU A 169 -0.91 8.02 18.34
CA LEU A 169 -0.39 8.35 17.01
C LEU A 169 -1.55 8.49 16.01
N PRO A 170 -1.63 9.58 15.23
CA PRO A 170 -2.72 9.81 14.29
C PRO A 170 -2.57 8.97 13.02
N VAL A 171 -2.92 7.69 13.10
CA VAL A 171 -2.82 6.73 11.99
C VAL A 171 -4.19 6.25 11.55
N THR A 172 -4.37 6.09 10.25
CA THR A 172 -5.53 5.44 9.62
C THR A 172 -5.05 4.22 8.84
N ILE A 173 -5.75 3.09 8.95
CA ILE A 173 -5.55 1.90 8.14
C ILE A 173 -6.60 1.87 7.04
N THR A 174 -6.18 1.64 5.79
CA THR A 174 -7.10 1.38 4.68
C THR A 174 -6.91 -0.05 4.18
N ARG A 175 -8.00 -0.73 3.87
CA ARG A 175 -7.99 -2.09 3.31
C ARG A 175 -8.81 -2.11 2.04
N SER A 176 -8.18 -2.52 0.95
CA SER A 176 -8.82 -2.61 -0.36
C SER A 176 -8.88 -4.06 -0.84
N SER A 177 -9.85 -4.35 -1.70
CA SER A 177 -9.89 -5.56 -2.50
C SER A 177 -8.82 -5.53 -3.60
N ASN A 178 -8.84 -6.53 -4.50
CA ASN A 178 -7.85 -6.65 -5.56
C ASN A 178 -7.88 -5.43 -6.50
N ASN A 179 -6.77 -4.72 -6.60
CA ASN A 179 -6.64 -3.60 -7.51
C ASN A 179 -6.22 -4.06 -8.91
N TYR A 180 -6.67 -3.33 -9.94
CA TYR A 180 -6.23 -3.47 -11.32
C TYR A 180 -6.11 -2.10 -12.00
N GLY A 181 -5.32 -2.03 -13.07
CA GLY A 181 -5.18 -0.80 -13.85
C GLY A 181 -3.76 -0.53 -14.35
N PRO A 182 -3.50 0.69 -14.85
CA PRO A 182 -2.20 1.11 -15.38
C PRO A 182 -1.06 0.90 -14.39
N HIS A 183 0.12 0.50 -14.89
CA HIS A 183 1.34 0.25 -14.13
C HIS A 183 1.30 -0.96 -13.20
N GLN A 184 0.26 -1.82 -13.28
CA GLN A 184 0.24 -3.07 -12.54
C GLN A 184 1.32 -4.02 -13.06
N PHE A 185 2.11 -4.60 -12.13
CA PHE A 185 3.20 -5.49 -12.49
C PHE A 185 2.68 -6.75 -13.21
N PRO A 186 3.31 -7.18 -14.31
CA PRO A 186 2.76 -8.21 -15.21
C PRO A 186 2.66 -9.63 -14.65
N GLU A 187 3.16 -9.89 -13.45
CA GLU A 187 2.95 -11.17 -12.75
C GLU A 187 1.54 -11.35 -12.16
N LYS A 188 0.78 -10.25 -12.06
CA LYS A 188 -0.59 -10.28 -11.50
C LYS A 188 -1.60 -10.73 -12.55
N ALA A 189 -2.70 -11.37 -12.09
CA ALA A 189 -3.64 -12.08 -12.95
C ALA A 189 -4.12 -11.29 -14.18
N ILE A 190 -4.59 -10.04 -14.01
CA ILE A 190 -5.15 -9.25 -15.11
C ILE A 190 -4.07 -8.89 -16.14
N PRO A 191 -2.94 -8.24 -15.80
CA PRO A 191 -1.93 -7.92 -16.81
C PRO A 191 -1.26 -9.18 -17.38
N LEU A 192 -1.09 -10.25 -16.60
CA LEU A 192 -0.56 -11.52 -17.09
C LEU A 192 -1.47 -12.12 -18.16
N PHE A 193 -2.78 -12.15 -17.92
CA PHE A 193 -3.76 -12.68 -18.89
C PHE A 193 -3.79 -11.84 -20.16
N ILE A 194 -3.72 -10.51 -20.05
CA ILE A 194 -3.68 -9.61 -21.20
C ILE A 194 -2.42 -9.87 -22.02
N THR A 195 -1.24 -9.89 -21.39
CA THR A 195 0.03 -10.09 -22.10
C THR A 195 0.09 -11.46 -22.76
N ASN A 196 -0.30 -12.53 -22.08
CA ASN A 196 -0.33 -13.87 -22.65
C ASN A 196 -1.31 -13.96 -23.83
N ALA A 197 -2.51 -13.41 -23.68
CA ALA A 197 -3.49 -13.40 -24.77
C ALA A 197 -2.99 -12.67 -26.04
N LEU A 198 -2.27 -11.55 -25.84
CA LEU A 198 -1.72 -10.76 -26.96
C LEU A 198 -0.62 -11.50 -27.74
N VAL A 199 0.12 -12.40 -27.07
CA VAL A 199 1.21 -13.17 -27.72
C VAL A 199 0.80 -14.63 -28.01
N GLY A 200 -0.45 -15.00 -27.75
CA GLY A 200 -0.98 -16.34 -28.04
C GLY A 200 -0.53 -17.42 -27.05
N GLU A 201 -0.05 -17.02 -25.86
CA GLU A 201 0.35 -17.94 -24.78
C GLU A 201 -0.86 -18.37 -23.93
N PRO A 202 -0.80 -19.56 -23.30
CA PRO A 202 -1.87 -20.04 -22.42
C PRO A 202 -2.13 -19.11 -21.24
N LEU A 203 -3.40 -18.95 -20.85
CA LEU A 203 -3.80 -18.25 -19.65
C LEU A 203 -3.70 -19.19 -18.44
N PRO A 204 -2.79 -18.94 -17.48
CA PRO A 204 -2.62 -19.79 -16.31
C PRO A 204 -3.84 -19.65 -15.40
N MET A 205 -4.54 -20.75 -15.17
CA MET A 205 -5.69 -20.80 -14.28
C MET A 205 -5.31 -21.49 -12.96
N TYR A 206 -5.60 -20.85 -11.84
CA TYR A 206 -5.42 -21.44 -10.52
C TYR A 206 -6.64 -22.29 -10.11
N GLY A 207 -6.37 -23.53 -9.66
CA GLY A 207 -7.41 -24.47 -9.23
C GLY A 207 -8.41 -24.75 -10.35
N ASP A 208 -9.69 -24.67 -10.03
CA ASP A 208 -10.82 -24.93 -10.94
C ASP A 208 -11.35 -23.64 -11.62
N GLY A 209 -10.74 -22.50 -11.35
CA GLY A 209 -11.16 -21.21 -11.89
C GLY A 209 -12.41 -20.59 -11.25
N LEU A 210 -12.95 -21.20 -10.20
CA LEU A 210 -14.21 -20.76 -9.54
C LEU A 210 -13.96 -19.75 -8.39
N TYR A 211 -12.72 -19.29 -8.19
CA TYR A 211 -12.41 -18.29 -7.16
C TYR A 211 -13.04 -16.94 -7.50
N VAL A 212 -13.96 -16.49 -6.67
CA VAL A 212 -14.56 -15.15 -6.76
C VAL A 212 -13.63 -14.11 -6.15
N ARG A 213 -13.46 -12.98 -6.84
CA ARG A 213 -12.69 -11.83 -6.39
C ARG A 213 -13.46 -10.56 -6.64
N ASP A 214 -13.35 -9.62 -5.72
CA ASP A 214 -13.78 -8.24 -5.92
C ASP A 214 -12.64 -7.44 -6.56
N TRP A 215 -12.95 -6.65 -7.59
CA TRP A 215 -11.98 -5.92 -8.38
C TRP A 215 -12.23 -4.41 -8.32
N LEU A 216 -11.19 -3.67 -7.91
CA LEU A 216 -11.23 -2.23 -7.76
C LEU A 216 -10.25 -1.58 -8.76
N HIS A 217 -10.75 -0.65 -9.58
CA HIS A 217 -9.86 0.10 -10.44
C HIS A 217 -8.95 1.00 -9.61
N VAL A 218 -7.65 1.06 -9.95
CA VAL A 218 -6.65 1.77 -9.16
C VAL A 218 -6.93 3.26 -9.03
N GLN A 219 -7.57 3.88 -10.05
CA GLN A 219 -7.97 5.29 -9.99
C GLN A 219 -9.00 5.53 -8.87
N ASP A 220 -10.05 4.71 -8.80
CA ASP A 220 -11.08 4.81 -7.76
C ASP A 220 -10.47 4.62 -6.36
N HIS A 221 -9.50 3.68 -6.25
CA HIS A 221 -8.75 3.49 -5.01
C HIS A 221 -7.93 4.74 -4.63
N CYS A 222 -7.21 5.33 -5.58
CA CYS A 222 -6.41 6.53 -5.34
C CYS A 222 -7.28 7.73 -4.92
N GLU A 223 -8.45 7.89 -5.50
CA GLU A 223 -9.44 8.93 -5.12
C GLU A 223 -9.90 8.71 -3.68
N ALA A 224 -10.24 7.48 -3.31
CA ALA A 224 -10.61 7.14 -1.94
C ALA A 224 -9.46 7.38 -0.94
N LEU A 225 -8.24 6.97 -1.27
CA LEU A 225 -7.06 7.23 -0.44
C LEU A 225 -6.81 8.71 -0.25
N ALA A 226 -6.95 9.52 -1.31
CA ALA A 226 -6.79 10.98 -1.23
C ALA A 226 -7.87 11.62 -0.33
N LEU A 227 -9.11 11.13 -0.39
CA LEU A 227 -10.19 11.55 0.50
C LEU A 227 -9.88 11.19 1.96
N VAL A 228 -9.46 9.95 2.22
CA VAL A 228 -9.08 9.49 3.56
C VAL A 228 -7.90 10.29 4.11
N LEU A 229 -6.90 10.60 3.28
CA LEU A 229 -5.74 11.39 3.69
C LEU A 229 -6.16 12.80 4.14
N ARG A 230 -7.17 13.40 3.49
CA ARG A 230 -7.66 14.75 3.83
C ARG A 230 -8.60 14.77 5.02
N SER A 231 -9.51 13.80 5.12
CA SER A 231 -10.66 13.82 6.05
C SER A 231 -10.81 12.59 6.92
N GLY A 232 -9.91 11.59 6.80
CA GLY A 232 -9.94 10.38 7.60
C GLY A 232 -9.80 10.67 9.10
N VAL A 233 -10.53 9.93 9.91
CA VAL A 233 -10.47 10.00 11.37
C VAL A 233 -9.29 9.16 11.87
N SER A 234 -8.46 9.75 12.74
CA SER A 234 -7.35 9.04 13.37
C SER A 234 -7.84 7.85 14.20
N GLY A 235 -7.16 6.71 14.08
CA GLY A 235 -7.54 5.46 14.76
C GLY A 235 -8.65 4.69 14.07
N GLY A 236 -9.14 5.16 12.91
CA GLY A 236 -10.14 4.46 12.10
C GLY A 236 -9.53 3.38 11.21
N ASN A 237 -10.23 2.26 11.10
CA ASN A 237 -10.05 1.30 10.01
C ASN A 237 -11.07 1.64 8.92
N LEU A 238 -10.65 1.72 7.67
CA LEU A 238 -11.53 1.99 6.55
C LEU A 238 -11.36 0.90 5.50
N GLN A 239 -12.46 0.26 5.14
CA GLN A 239 -12.49 -0.70 4.06
C GLN A 239 -13.12 -0.05 2.82
N TYR A 240 -12.37 -0.03 1.72
CA TYR A 240 -12.89 0.45 0.45
C TYR A 240 -13.30 -0.72 -0.43
N ARG A 241 -14.56 -0.71 -0.88
CA ARG A 241 -15.13 -1.60 -1.88
C ARG A 241 -16.07 -0.82 -2.78
N ARG A 242 -16.18 -1.29 -4.00
CA ARG A 242 -17.24 -0.84 -4.89
C ARG A 242 -18.59 -1.35 -4.33
N GLN A 243 -19.53 -0.47 -4.07
CA GLN A 243 -20.91 -0.88 -3.90
C GLN A 243 -21.44 -1.27 -5.29
N LEU A 244 -21.74 -2.54 -5.46
CA LEU A 244 -22.52 -3.03 -6.60
C LEU A 244 -24.00 -2.79 -6.35
#